data_8c2f53441b39badf8b974b231a777be7
#
_entry.id   8c2f53441b39badf8b974b231a777be7
#
_cell.length_a   1.000
_cell.length_b   1.000
_cell.length_c   1.000
_cell.angle_alpha   90.00
_cell.angle_beta   90.00
_cell.angle_gamma   90.00
#
_symmetry.space_group_name_H-M   'P 1'
#
loop_
_entity.id
_entity.type
_entity.pdbx_description
1 polymer ?
#
loop_
_entity_poly.entity_id
_entity_poly.type
_entity_poly.pdbx_seq_one_letter_code
_entity_poly.pdbx_strand_id
1 'polypeptide(L)'
;MIVERTDFVSVPVTDLERSAAWYRDTLGLEQVSEGAWPEFQLGENVSLYLIDPTNIGREFTTPNHGSIALRVADVQAARAELEGRGVEFAGETFDSGVCHMAFFTDPDGNALMLHRRYAPRDQG
;
A
#
# COMPACT_ATOMS: atom_id res chain seq x y z
N MET A 1 7.25 25.01 -9.52
CA MET A 1 7.54 23.59 -9.73
C MET A 1 6.53 23.02 -10.73
N ILE A 2 7.01 22.24 -11.71
CA ILE A 2 6.12 21.69 -12.75
C ILE A 2 5.19 20.61 -12.14
N VAL A 3 5.76 19.68 -11.37
CA VAL A 3 4.97 18.63 -10.73
C VAL A 3 4.39 19.17 -9.43
N GLU A 4 3.07 19.05 -9.27
CA GLU A 4 2.39 19.55 -8.08
C GLU A 4 2.32 18.50 -6.98
N ARG A 5 2.01 17.25 -7.33
CA ARG A 5 1.85 16.15 -6.36
C ARG A 5 1.70 14.83 -7.09
N THR A 6 1.67 13.75 -6.34
CA THR A 6 1.24 12.44 -6.84
C THR A 6 -0.29 12.38 -6.77
N ASP A 7 -0.94 12.00 -7.88
CA ASP A 7 -2.41 11.83 -7.89
C ASP A 7 -2.82 10.43 -7.49
N PHE A 8 -2.15 9.42 -8.05
CA PHE A 8 -2.43 8.03 -7.69
C PHE A 8 -1.20 7.17 -7.94
N VAL A 9 -1.21 6.01 -7.31
CA VAL A 9 -0.29 4.92 -7.62
C VAL A 9 -1.11 3.73 -8.08
N SER A 10 -0.51 2.83 -8.85
CA SER A 10 -1.21 1.63 -9.30
C SER A 10 -0.36 0.40 -9.04
N VAL A 11 -1.03 -0.73 -8.82
CA VAL A 11 -0.37 -2.01 -8.64
C VAL A 11 -1.02 -3.05 -9.56
N PRO A 12 -0.21 -3.91 -10.20
CA PRO A 12 -0.77 -4.99 -11.02
C PRO A 12 -1.25 -6.12 -10.11
N VAL A 13 -2.38 -6.72 -10.47
CA VAL A 13 -2.93 -7.85 -9.73
C VAL A 13 -3.42 -8.92 -10.71
N THR A 14 -3.53 -10.15 -10.24
CA THR A 14 -3.97 -11.27 -11.08
C THR A 14 -5.46 -11.56 -10.94
N ASP A 15 -6.11 -11.08 -9.88
CA ASP A 15 -7.52 -11.32 -9.60
C ASP A 15 -8.09 -10.07 -8.94
N LEU A 16 -8.79 -9.24 -9.72
CA LEU A 16 -9.32 -7.95 -9.25
C LEU A 16 -10.25 -8.12 -8.05
N GLU A 17 -11.14 -9.12 -8.10
CA GLU A 17 -12.13 -9.31 -7.05
C GLU A 17 -11.47 -9.71 -5.72
N ARG A 18 -10.55 -10.67 -5.78
CA ARG A 18 -9.79 -11.11 -4.61
C ARG A 18 -8.95 -9.96 -4.03
N SER A 19 -8.24 -9.25 -4.91
CA SER A 19 -7.37 -8.17 -4.48
C SER A 19 -8.17 -6.98 -3.93
N ALA A 20 -9.29 -6.64 -4.56
CA ALA A 20 -10.15 -5.59 -4.04
C ALA A 20 -10.66 -5.92 -2.64
N ALA A 21 -11.08 -7.16 -2.42
CA ALA A 21 -11.51 -7.61 -1.10
C ALA A 21 -10.38 -7.50 -0.07
N TRP A 22 -9.15 -7.85 -0.46
CA TRP A 22 -8.00 -7.76 0.44
C TRP A 22 -7.69 -6.31 0.82
N TYR A 23 -7.65 -5.41 -0.16
CA TYR A 23 -7.35 -3.99 0.13
C TYR A 23 -8.45 -3.33 0.96
N ARG A 24 -9.71 -3.69 0.71
CA ARG A 24 -10.84 -3.16 1.47
C ARG A 24 -10.98 -3.77 2.86
N ASP A 25 -10.99 -5.12 2.93
CA ASP A 25 -11.39 -5.82 4.16
C ASP A 25 -10.20 -6.18 5.04
N THR A 26 -9.07 -6.58 4.47
CA THR A 26 -7.87 -6.92 5.23
C THR A 26 -7.05 -5.69 5.57
N LEU A 27 -6.69 -4.90 4.56
CA LEU A 27 -5.89 -3.69 4.77
C LEU A 27 -6.72 -2.53 5.33
N GLY A 28 -8.01 -2.51 5.04
CA GLY A 28 -8.93 -1.53 5.63
C GLY A 28 -9.00 -0.21 4.87
N LEU A 29 -8.66 -0.19 3.59
CA LEU A 29 -8.77 1.04 2.79
C LEU A 29 -10.21 1.26 2.36
N GLU A 30 -10.60 2.53 2.23
CA GLU A 30 -11.89 2.89 1.68
C GLU A 30 -11.90 2.69 0.17
N GLN A 31 -12.80 1.85 -0.33
CA GLN A 31 -12.96 1.65 -1.77
C GLN A 31 -13.88 2.73 -2.33
N VAL A 32 -13.39 3.49 -3.30
CA VAL A 32 -14.13 4.61 -3.87
C VAL A 32 -14.66 4.37 -5.27
N SER A 33 -14.18 3.33 -5.95
CA SER A 33 -14.79 2.86 -7.21
C SER A 33 -14.62 1.35 -7.36
N GLU A 34 -15.51 0.75 -8.15
CA GLU A 34 -15.56 -0.69 -8.38
C GLU A 34 -15.41 -0.98 -9.87
N GLY A 35 -15.58 -2.25 -10.25
CA GLY A 35 -15.55 -2.67 -11.64
C GLY A 35 -14.14 -2.99 -12.13
N ALA A 36 -13.84 -2.63 -13.38
CA ALA A 36 -12.57 -2.98 -14.02
C ALA A 36 -11.38 -2.20 -13.48
N TRP A 37 -11.61 -1.11 -12.78
CA TRP A 37 -10.57 -0.23 -12.24
C TRP A 37 -10.85 0.08 -10.77
N PRO A 38 -10.71 -0.91 -9.87
CA PRO A 38 -10.96 -0.65 -8.44
C PRO A 38 -10.01 0.42 -7.90
N GLU A 39 -10.57 1.39 -7.19
CA GLU A 39 -9.82 2.52 -6.65
C GLU A 39 -10.04 2.61 -5.14
N PHE A 40 -8.95 2.85 -4.41
CA PHE A 40 -8.96 2.96 -2.96
C PHE A 40 -8.33 4.28 -2.52
N GLN A 41 -8.89 4.88 -1.48
CA GLN A 41 -8.37 6.13 -0.94
C GLN A 41 -7.11 5.84 -0.13
N LEU A 42 -6.00 6.50 -0.45
CA LEU A 42 -4.76 6.42 0.34
C LEU A 42 -4.58 7.60 1.28
N GLY A 43 -5.10 8.74 0.88
CA GLY A 43 -4.99 9.96 1.65
C GLY A 43 -5.75 11.06 0.94
N GLU A 44 -5.58 12.31 1.37
CA GLU A 44 -6.24 13.42 0.70
C GLU A 44 -5.70 13.56 -0.72
N ASN A 45 -6.57 13.45 -1.70
CA ASN A 45 -6.25 13.61 -3.12
C ASN A 45 -5.23 12.61 -3.69
N VAL A 46 -5.07 11.44 -3.06
CA VAL A 46 -4.22 10.39 -3.60
C VAL A 46 -4.91 9.04 -3.45
N SER A 47 -4.85 8.25 -4.51
CA SER A 47 -5.53 6.96 -4.58
C SER A 47 -4.58 5.84 -4.98
N LEU A 48 -5.03 4.62 -4.74
CA LEU A 48 -4.38 3.41 -5.25
C LEU A 48 -5.37 2.71 -6.19
N TYR A 49 -4.92 2.40 -7.41
CA TYR A 49 -5.69 1.62 -8.38
C TYR A 49 -5.15 0.21 -8.48
N LEU A 50 -6.06 -0.75 -8.59
CA LEU A 50 -5.71 -2.12 -8.96
C LEU A 50 -5.85 -2.26 -10.46
N ILE A 51 -4.82 -2.80 -11.11
CA ILE A 51 -4.79 -2.97 -12.55
C ILE A 51 -4.67 -4.46 -12.86
N ASP A 52 -5.64 -5.01 -13.61
CA ASP A 52 -5.44 -6.31 -14.22
C ASP A 52 -4.69 -6.07 -15.54
N PRO A 53 -3.41 -6.50 -15.64
CA PRO A 53 -2.63 -6.20 -16.84
C PRO A 53 -3.26 -6.70 -18.13
N THR A 54 -4.05 -7.76 -18.08
CA THR A 54 -4.72 -8.29 -19.27
C THR A 54 -5.74 -7.31 -19.85
N ASN A 55 -6.30 -6.42 -19.01
CA ASN A 55 -7.23 -5.39 -19.47
C ASN A 55 -6.56 -4.33 -20.34
N ILE A 56 -5.22 -4.25 -20.33
CA ILE A 56 -4.45 -3.34 -21.17
C ILE A 56 -3.51 -4.10 -22.10
N GLY A 57 -3.80 -5.37 -22.37
CA GLY A 57 -3.06 -6.20 -23.32
C GLY A 57 -1.66 -6.59 -22.85
N ARG A 58 -1.45 -6.71 -21.55
CA ARG A 58 -0.15 -7.06 -20.98
C ARG A 58 -0.26 -8.29 -20.09
N GLU A 59 0.88 -8.95 -19.84
CA GLU A 59 0.97 -10.05 -18.90
C GLU A 59 1.33 -9.52 -17.52
N PHE A 60 0.92 -10.25 -16.49
CA PHE A 60 1.31 -9.91 -15.13
C PHE A 60 2.80 -10.16 -14.92
N THR A 61 3.48 -9.18 -14.35
CA THR A 61 4.84 -9.32 -13.83
C THR A 61 4.91 -8.64 -12.48
N THR A 62 5.69 -9.21 -11.54
CA THR A 62 5.90 -8.57 -10.26
C THR A 62 6.65 -7.24 -10.47
N PRO A 63 6.11 -6.12 -9.98
CA PRO A 63 6.78 -4.84 -10.14
C PRO A 63 8.13 -4.83 -9.45
N ASN A 64 9.09 -4.18 -10.06
CA ASN A 64 10.43 -3.98 -9.48
C ASN A 64 10.54 -2.54 -8.94
N HIS A 65 9.80 -2.26 -7.90
CA HIS A 65 9.82 -0.94 -7.26
C HIS A 65 9.90 -1.10 -5.74
N GLY A 66 10.19 -0.01 -5.06
CA GLY A 66 10.18 0.00 -3.60
C GLY A 66 8.77 -0.09 -3.04
N SER A 67 8.68 -0.25 -1.73
CA SER A 67 7.41 -0.37 -1.04
C SER A 67 6.61 0.92 -1.11
N ILE A 68 5.29 0.79 -1.27
CA ILE A 68 4.37 1.91 -1.08
C ILE A 68 4.24 2.11 0.43
N ALA A 69 4.57 3.30 0.91
CA ALA A 69 4.54 3.61 2.34
C ALA A 69 3.16 4.11 2.76
N LEU A 70 2.55 3.38 3.68
CA LEU A 70 1.22 3.69 4.21
C LEU A 70 1.37 4.24 5.64
N ARG A 71 0.96 5.47 5.86
CA ARG A 71 1.06 6.09 7.16
C ARG A 71 0.06 5.51 8.14
N VAL A 72 0.53 5.16 9.34
CA VAL A 72 -0.31 4.71 10.45
C VAL A 72 0.06 5.51 11.70
N ALA A 73 -0.84 5.54 12.67
CA ALA A 73 -0.59 6.26 13.91
C ALA A 73 0.49 5.57 14.76
N ASP A 74 0.49 4.24 14.76
CA ASP A 74 1.43 3.42 15.54
C ASP A 74 1.74 2.16 14.73
N VAL A 75 2.99 2.02 14.28
CA VAL A 75 3.40 0.92 13.40
C VAL A 75 3.27 -0.43 14.10
N GLN A 76 3.68 -0.55 15.36
CA GLN A 76 3.60 -1.82 16.08
C GLN A 76 2.15 -2.26 16.31
N ALA A 77 1.28 -1.34 16.68
CA ALA A 77 -0.14 -1.64 16.88
C ALA A 77 -0.81 -2.03 15.56
N ALA A 78 -0.53 -1.29 14.48
CA ALA A 78 -1.09 -1.60 13.16
C ALA A 78 -0.56 -2.95 12.64
N ARG A 79 0.73 -3.23 12.85
CA ARG A 79 1.31 -4.52 12.49
C ARG A 79 0.59 -5.67 13.21
N ALA A 80 0.41 -5.55 14.51
CA ALA A 80 -0.27 -6.58 15.30
C ALA A 80 -1.71 -6.81 14.81
N GLU A 81 -2.42 -5.74 14.48
CA GLU A 81 -3.78 -5.84 13.97
C GLU A 81 -3.82 -6.56 12.62
N LEU A 82 -2.91 -6.21 11.70
CA LEU A 82 -2.85 -6.86 10.40
C LEU A 82 -2.38 -8.30 10.51
N GLU A 83 -1.45 -8.62 11.39
CA GLU A 83 -1.05 -10.00 11.66
C GLU A 83 -2.23 -10.82 12.15
N GLY A 84 -3.10 -10.23 12.97
CA GLY A 84 -4.34 -10.86 13.41
C GLY A 84 -5.33 -11.13 12.28
N ARG A 85 -5.19 -10.43 11.16
CA ARG A 85 -6.00 -10.63 9.94
C ARG A 85 -5.30 -11.52 8.93
N GLY A 86 -4.19 -12.14 9.28
CA GLY A 86 -3.48 -13.09 8.44
C GLY A 86 -2.38 -12.50 7.57
N VAL A 87 -2.01 -11.24 7.76
CA VAL A 87 -0.92 -10.61 7.02
C VAL A 87 0.41 -11.06 7.62
N GLU A 88 1.34 -11.49 6.76
CA GLU A 88 2.69 -11.86 7.16
C GLU A 88 3.65 -10.72 6.86
N PHE A 89 4.43 -10.32 7.86
CA PHE A 89 5.43 -9.26 7.70
C PHE A 89 6.81 -9.84 7.50
N ALA A 90 7.62 -9.18 6.69
CA ALA A 90 8.99 -9.56 6.43
C ALA A 90 9.91 -8.93 7.50
N GLY A 91 10.52 -9.77 8.31
CA GLY A 91 11.46 -9.34 9.33
C GLY A 91 10.84 -8.58 10.49
N GLU A 92 11.70 -7.97 11.28
CA GLU A 92 11.30 -7.16 12.42
C GLU A 92 10.87 -5.76 11.97
N THR A 93 10.10 -5.07 12.82
CA THR A 93 9.82 -3.65 12.60
C THR A 93 11.14 -2.89 12.65
N PHE A 94 11.38 -2.09 11.62
CA PHE A 94 12.64 -1.36 11.47
C PHE A 94 12.51 0.05 12.05
N ASP A 95 13.53 0.46 12.80
CA ASP A 95 13.65 1.82 13.32
C ASP A 95 14.86 2.48 12.67
N SER A 96 14.62 3.50 11.85
CA SER A 96 15.68 4.23 11.16
C SER A 96 16.37 5.29 12.01
N GLY A 97 15.87 5.51 13.24
CA GLY A 97 16.30 6.61 14.09
C GLY A 97 15.40 7.85 13.99
N VAL A 98 14.52 7.89 12.99
CA VAL A 98 13.52 8.97 12.82
C VAL A 98 12.14 8.44 12.43
N CYS A 99 12.06 7.18 11.92
CA CYS A 99 10.83 6.56 11.46
C CYS A 99 10.76 5.10 11.89
N HIS A 100 9.53 4.61 12.06
CA HIS A 100 9.28 3.18 12.18
C HIS A 100 8.69 2.67 10.87
N MET A 101 9.09 1.46 10.45
CA MET A 101 8.65 0.83 9.21
C MET A 101 8.44 -0.67 9.41
N ALA A 102 7.37 -1.21 8.85
CA ALA A 102 7.13 -2.65 8.84
C ALA A 102 6.72 -3.07 7.43
N PHE A 103 7.39 -4.09 6.87
CA PHE A 103 7.30 -4.46 5.46
C PHE A 103 6.44 -5.70 5.26
N PHE A 104 5.56 -5.64 4.26
CA PHE A 104 4.69 -6.77 3.90
C PHE A 104 4.35 -6.67 2.42
N THR A 105 3.57 -7.64 1.93
CA THR A 105 3.13 -7.62 0.52
C THR A 105 1.63 -7.85 0.46
N ASP A 106 1.05 -7.43 -0.68
CA ASP A 106 -0.32 -7.83 -1.01
C ASP A 106 -0.34 -9.27 -1.53
N PRO A 107 -1.53 -9.84 -1.86
CA PRO A 107 -1.60 -11.23 -2.32
C PRO A 107 -0.81 -11.54 -3.59
N ASP A 108 -0.48 -10.56 -4.40
CA ASP A 108 0.29 -10.74 -5.64
C ASP A 108 1.77 -10.39 -5.48
N GLY A 109 2.21 -10.08 -4.26
CA GLY A 109 3.62 -9.77 -3.99
C GLY A 109 3.98 -8.30 -4.18
N ASN A 110 3.01 -7.41 -4.35
CA ASN A 110 3.30 -5.98 -4.43
C ASN A 110 3.78 -5.49 -3.07
N ALA A 111 4.93 -4.79 -3.06
CA ALA A 111 5.58 -4.36 -1.83
C ALA A 111 4.86 -3.19 -1.17
N LEU A 112 4.56 -3.35 0.10
CA LEU A 112 3.89 -2.34 0.92
C LEU A 112 4.67 -2.19 2.24
N MET A 113 4.50 -1.04 2.90
CA MET A 113 5.02 -0.89 4.27
C MET A 113 4.07 -0.02 5.10
N LEU A 114 4.03 -0.30 6.40
CA LEU A 114 3.50 0.62 7.37
C LEU A 114 4.60 1.59 7.75
N HIS A 115 4.26 2.85 7.91
CA HIS A 115 5.26 3.90 8.14
C HIS A 115 4.76 4.95 9.10
N ARG A 116 5.65 5.39 9.97
CA ARG A 116 5.41 6.55 10.83
C ARG A 116 6.71 7.25 11.14
N ARG A 117 6.79 8.52 10.77
CA ARG A 117 7.89 9.38 11.22
C ARG A 117 7.54 9.87 12.62
N TYR A 118 8.41 9.57 13.60
CA TYR A 118 8.21 10.00 14.98
C TYR A 118 9.06 11.21 15.33
N ALA A 119 10.15 11.44 14.60
CA ALA A 119 11.02 12.60 14.84
C ALA A 119 10.57 13.79 14.00
N PRO A 120 10.70 15.03 14.52
CA PRO A 120 10.35 16.21 13.73
C PRO A 120 11.19 16.30 12.46
N ARG A 121 10.60 16.84 11.39
CA ARG A 121 11.35 17.13 10.19
C ARG A 121 12.28 18.28 10.41
N ASP A 122 13.44 18.20 9.75
CA ASP A 122 14.38 19.30 9.74
C ASP A 122 13.75 20.53 9.09
N GLN A 123 14.01 21.69 9.66
CA GLN A 123 13.46 22.95 9.15
C GLN A 123 14.40 23.63 8.15
N GLY A 124 15.59 23.10 7.99
CA GLY A 124 16.62 23.67 7.14
C GLY A 124 16.38 23.54 5.66
#